data_f658d2064370b8fe98abba4fb764d739
#
_entry.id   f658d2064370b8fe98abba4fb764d739
#
_cell.length_a   1.000
_cell.length_b   1.000
_cell.length_c   1.000
_cell.angle_alpha   90.00
_cell.angle_beta   90.00
_cell.angle_gamma   90.00
#
_symmetry.space_group_name_H-M   'P 1'
#
loop_
_entity.id
_entity.type
_entity.pdbx_description
1 polymer ?
#
loop_
_entity_poly.entity_id
_entity_poly.type
_entity_poly.pdbx_seq_one_letter_code
_entity_poly.pdbx_strand_id
1 'polypeptide(L)'
;LGISPFSVWRNKDKDPRGSDSQGGQTNYDDLYADILLWMQKRWIDYVTPQLYFYIGHSKVDYAKMLDWWSRNSYGRHVYIGHGIYRASGNEKDWMNPQELPNQIKMLRRNPNVHGSIYFSSKSFDNNPNGWNDSLQNTYYKYPALLPPMRWIDKEKPWPPIVERTITNDSIIELTVKPDPRNLIDIKYYVVYQYAANSESETFGNIPEYISKFVMKPEGFVLKEALSSKNYSYRYLITSVGKNNNES
;
A
#
# COMPACT_ATOMS: atom_id res chain seq x y z
N LEU A 1 -1.42 12.48 -10.08
CA LEU A 1 -0.37 12.18 -11.08
C LEU A 1 0.84 11.54 -10.41
N GLY A 2 1.37 10.45 -10.98
CA GLY A 2 2.57 9.80 -10.48
C GLY A 2 3.55 9.46 -11.59
N ILE A 3 4.79 9.25 -11.21
CA ILE A 3 5.86 8.88 -12.14
C ILE A 3 6.71 7.74 -11.57
N SER A 4 7.34 6.97 -12.47
CA SER A 4 8.25 5.88 -12.12
C SER A 4 9.65 6.19 -12.68
N PRO A 5 10.46 6.99 -11.96
CA PRO A 5 11.79 7.38 -12.39
C PRO A 5 12.81 6.24 -12.19
N PHE A 6 13.99 6.36 -12.76
CA PHE A 6 15.12 5.52 -12.41
C PHE A 6 15.48 5.68 -10.92
N SER A 7 16.18 4.69 -10.36
CA SER A 7 16.53 4.66 -8.94
C SER A 7 17.32 5.88 -8.48
N VAL A 8 18.25 6.37 -9.30
CA VAL A 8 19.15 7.47 -8.94
C VAL A 8 18.66 8.79 -9.51
N TRP A 9 18.30 9.74 -8.63
CA TRP A 9 18.02 11.11 -9.06
C TRP A 9 19.31 11.78 -9.52
N ARG A 10 20.34 11.78 -8.67
CA ARG A 10 21.68 12.28 -8.91
C ARG A 10 22.66 11.61 -7.96
N ASN A 11 23.88 11.38 -8.38
CA ASN A 11 24.93 10.86 -7.51
C ASN A 11 25.43 11.94 -6.54
N LYS A 12 25.82 11.56 -5.32
CA LYS A 12 26.27 12.49 -4.29
C LYS A 12 27.56 13.24 -4.64
N ASP A 13 28.42 12.67 -5.46
CA ASP A 13 29.65 13.32 -5.96
C ASP A 13 29.34 14.48 -6.92
N LYS A 14 28.17 14.50 -7.53
CA LYS A 14 27.70 15.57 -8.42
C LYS A 14 26.85 16.62 -7.71
N ASP A 15 26.11 16.23 -6.69
CA ASP A 15 25.26 17.12 -5.89
C ASP A 15 25.17 16.59 -4.44
N PRO A 16 25.47 17.40 -3.42
CA PRO A 16 25.40 16.96 -2.00
C PRO A 16 24.03 16.40 -1.58
N ARG A 17 22.95 16.79 -2.27
CA ARG A 17 21.59 16.26 -2.07
C ARG A 17 21.38 14.89 -2.72
N GLY A 18 22.30 14.47 -3.58
CA GLY A 18 22.25 13.20 -4.30
C GLY A 18 22.38 12.00 -3.37
N SER A 19 22.07 10.82 -3.90
CA SER A 19 22.23 9.55 -3.19
C SER A 19 23.69 9.10 -3.14
N ASP A 20 24.06 8.38 -2.07
CA ASP A 20 25.35 7.68 -1.95
C ASP A 20 25.38 6.48 -2.91
N SER A 21 25.54 6.77 -4.18
CA SER A 21 25.47 5.83 -5.29
C SER A 21 26.44 6.21 -6.41
N GLN A 22 26.66 5.27 -7.30
CA GLN A 22 27.44 5.43 -8.55
C GLN A 22 26.56 4.96 -9.72
N GLY A 23 25.36 5.58 -9.85
CA GLY A 23 24.46 5.31 -10.96
C GLY A 23 25.09 5.79 -12.29
N GLY A 24 25.08 4.94 -13.31
CA GLY A 24 25.59 5.30 -14.64
C GLY A 24 24.62 6.21 -15.41
N GLN A 25 23.31 6.05 -15.17
CA GLN A 25 22.27 6.92 -15.69
C GLN A 25 21.45 7.49 -14.54
N THR A 26 21.25 8.82 -14.55
CA THR A 26 20.55 9.55 -13.50
C THR A 26 19.36 10.30 -14.08
N ASN A 27 18.35 10.57 -13.24
CA ASN A 27 17.17 11.30 -13.71
C ASN A 27 17.51 12.75 -14.06
N TYR A 28 18.32 13.40 -13.24
CA TYR A 28 18.63 14.83 -13.39
C TYR A 28 19.59 15.11 -14.54
N ASP A 29 20.77 14.46 -14.53
CA ASP A 29 21.84 14.80 -15.45
C ASP A 29 21.63 14.23 -16.86
N ASP A 30 21.03 13.02 -16.97
CA ASP A 30 20.90 12.31 -18.25
C ASP A 30 19.50 12.41 -18.86
N LEU A 31 18.46 12.51 -18.02
CA LEU A 31 17.06 12.57 -18.47
C LEU A 31 16.43 13.94 -18.32
N TYR A 32 17.16 14.93 -17.81
CA TYR A 32 16.68 16.29 -17.56
C TYR A 32 15.42 16.35 -16.72
N ALA A 33 15.26 15.38 -15.80
CA ALA A 33 14.08 15.20 -14.95
C ALA A 33 14.41 15.53 -13.48
N ASP A 34 14.02 16.72 -13.03
CA ASP A 34 14.18 17.15 -11.64
C ASP A 34 13.01 16.68 -10.77
N ILE A 35 13.03 15.38 -10.44
CA ILE A 35 11.98 14.74 -9.65
C ILE A 35 11.83 15.38 -8.27
N LEU A 36 12.95 15.79 -7.64
CA LEU A 36 12.90 16.43 -6.33
C LEU A 36 12.15 17.76 -6.40
N LEU A 37 12.43 18.58 -7.42
CA LEU A 37 11.69 19.81 -7.65
C LEU A 37 10.20 19.56 -7.84
N TRP A 38 9.84 18.55 -8.63
CA TRP A 38 8.43 18.25 -8.91
C TRP A 38 7.67 17.82 -7.65
N MET A 39 8.29 17.05 -6.76
CA MET A 39 7.71 16.72 -5.45
C MET A 39 7.62 17.94 -4.53
N GLN A 40 8.67 18.76 -4.43
CA GLN A 40 8.70 19.99 -3.64
C GLN A 40 7.61 20.98 -4.08
N LYS A 41 7.47 21.15 -5.39
CA LYS A 41 6.44 22.04 -6.00
C LYS A 41 5.04 21.44 -6.02
N ARG A 42 4.90 20.19 -5.56
CA ARG A 42 3.62 19.48 -5.51
C ARG A 42 2.98 19.25 -6.90
N TRP A 43 3.81 19.12 -7.94
CA TRP A 43 3.35 18.87 -9.30
C TRP A 43 2.97 17.40 -9.52
N ILE A 44 3.50 16.50 -8.70
CA ILE A 44 3.18 15.08 -8.69
C ILE A 44 2.70 14.64 -7.31
N ASP A 45 1.85 13.62 -7.27
CA ASP A 45 1.24 13.10 -6.05
C ASP A 45 2.02 11.93 -5.46
N TYR A 46 2.69 11.17 -6.31
CA TYR A 46 3.52 10.06 -5.88
C TYR A 46 4.66 9.77 -6.82
N VAL A 47 5.63 9.05 -6.32
CA VAL A 47 6.80 8.58 -7.05
C VAL A 47 7.02 7.10 -6.82
N THR A 48 7.41 6.38 -7.89
CA THR A 48 7.74 4.95 -7.84
C THR A 48 9.14 4.72 -8.42
N PRO A 49 10.21 5.04 -7.67
CA PRO A 49 11.56 4.83 -8.15
C PRO A 49 11.83 3.35 -8.40
N GLN A 50 12.48 3.05 -9.53
CA GLN A 50 12.80 1.69 -9.99
C GLN A 50 14.04 1.18 -9.26
N LEU A 51 13.90 0.71 -8.01
CA LEU A 51 15.01 0.15 -7.24
C LEU A 51 15.31 -1.30 -7.67
N TYR A 52 15.68 -1.47 -8.94
CA TYR A 52 15.94 -2.77 -9.56
C TYR A 52 17.35 -3.29 -9.25
N PHE A 53 17.78 -3.12 -8.02
CA PHE A 53 19.06 -3.53 -7.47
C PHE A 53 18.85 -4.38 -6.21
N TYR A 54 19.78 -5.27 -5.91
CA TYR A 54 19.72 -6.07 -4.69
C TYR A 54 20.31 -5.32 -3.48
N ILE A 55 20.03 -5.79 -2.30
CA ILE A 55 20.58 -5.26 -1.04
C ILE A 55 22.09 -5.51 -1.03
N GLY A 56 22.87 -4.45 -0.81
CA GLY A 56 24.34 -4.52 -0.82
C GLY A 56 24.98 -4.42 -2.22
N HIS A 57 24.21 -4.05 -3.26
CA HIS A 57 24.79 -3.84 -4.58
C HIS A 57 25.85 -2.74 -4.55
N SER A 58 27.05 -3.02 -5.07
CA SER A 58 28.27 -2.21 -4.90
C SER A 58 28.14 -0.75 -5.37
N LYS A 59 27.39 -0.49 -6.45
CA LYS A 59 27.24 0.85 -7.02
C LYS A 59 25.93 1.54 -6.64
N VAL A 60 24.84 0.79 -6.57
CA VAL A 60 23.49 1.32 -6.29
C VAL A 60 22.80 0.34 -5.32
N ASP A 61 23.11 0.48 -4.04
CA ASP A 61 22.56 -0.39 -2.99
C ASP A 61 21.08 -0.09 -2.77
N TYR A 62 20.24 -1.11 -2.82
CA TYR A 62 18.81 -1.02 -2.55
C TYR A 62 18.51 -0.31 -1.23
N ALA A 63 19.20 -0.68 -0.15
CA ALA A 63 18.96 -0.13 1.18
C ALA A 63 19.27 1.37 1.25
N LYS A 64 20.38 1.80 0.65
CA LYS A 64 20.74 3.22 0.56
C LYS A 64 19.75 4.02 -0.27
N MET A 65 19.29 3.46 -1.38
CA MET A 65 18.32 4.12 -2.26
C MET A 65 16.94 4.22 -1.61
N LEU A 66 16.51 3.17 -0.91
CA LEU A 66 15.26 3.19 -0.15
C LEU A 66 15.25 4.30 0.90
N ASP A 67 16.31 4.39 1.70
CA ASP A 67 16.47 5.44 2.72
C ASP A 67 16.51 6.84 2.09
N TRP A 68 17.24 7.00 0.99
CA TRP A 68 17.32 8.28 0.30
C TRP A 68 15.97 8.75 -0.24
N TRP A 69 15.22 7.91 -0.92
CA TRP A 69 13.89 8.26 -1.44
C TRP A 69 12.89 8.55 -0.33
N SER A 70 12.96 7.80 0.77
CA SER A 70 12.13 8.06 1.93
C SER A 70 12.36 9.44 2.53
N ARG A 71 13.61 9.83 2.73
CA ARG A 71 13.98 11.15 3.28
C ARG A 71 13.62 12.30 2.34
N ASN A 72 13.55 12.04 1.05
CA ASN A 72 13.24 13.03 0.02
C ASN A 72 11.80 12.91 -0.52
N SER A 73 10.87 12.42 0.29
CA SER A 73 9.46 12.25 -0.09
C SER A 73 8.69 13.57 -0.21
N TYR A 74 9.10 14.61 0.51
CA TYR A 74 8.43 15.92 0.59
C TYR A 74 6.92 15.82 0.91
N GLY A 75 6.52 14.80 1.68
CA GLY A 75 5.13 14.54 2.04
C GLY A 75 4.27 14.02 0.88
N ARG A 76 4.89 13.54 -0.19
CA ARG A 76 4.24 12.79 -1.27
C ARG A 76 4.38 11.30 -1.02
N HIS A 77 3.50 10.49 -1.61
CA HIS A 77 3.63 9.04 -1.49
C HIS A 77 4.86 8.54 -2.24
N VAL A 78 5.60 7.65 -1.60
CA VAL A 78 6.69 6.88 -2.21
C VAL A 78 6.28 5.42 -2.25
N TYR A 79 6.25 4.82 -3.43
CA TYR A 79 6.12 3.39 -3.64
C TYR A 79 7.43 2.88 -4.23
N ILE A 80 7.87 1.69 -3.85
CA ILE A 80 9.13 1.15 -4.35
C ILE A 80 8.88 0.21 -5.52
N GLY A 81 9.53 0.50 -6.65
CA GLY A 81 9.56 -0.39 -7.80
C GLY A 81 10.56 -1.52 -7.62
N HIS A 82 10.10 -2.78 -7.70
CA HIS A 82 10.92 -3.97 -7.61
C HIS A 82 11.10 -4.63 -8.97
N GLY A 83 12.36 -4.91 -9.35
CA GLY A 83 12.71 -5.57 -10.60
C GLY A 83 12.70 -7.09 -10.48
N ILE A 84 11.54 -7.70 -10.26
CA ILE A 84 11.41 -9.15 -10.01
C ILE A 84 11.87 -10.02 -11.20
N TYR A 85 11.88 -9.48 -12.41
CA TYR A 85 12.43 -10.17 -13.59
C TYR A 85 13.92 -10.53 -13.45
N ARG A 86 14.63 -9.84 -12.56
CA ARG A 86 16.04 -10.09 -12.26
C ARG A 86 16.28 -11.50 -11.69
N ALA A 87 15.30 -12.09 -11.01
CA ALA A 87 15.39 -13.48 -10.51
C ALA A 87 15.58 -14.52 -11.61
N SER A 88 15.21 -14.19 -12.86
CA SER A 88 15.44 -15.06 -14.03
C SER A 88 16.82 -14.86 -14.67
N GLY A 89 17.63 -13.96 -14.12
CA GLY A 89 19.01 -13.72 -14.57
C GLY A 89 20.02 -14.61 -13.91
N ASN A 90 21.30 -14.43 -14.23
CA ASN A 90 22.40 -15.23 -13.72
C ASN A 90 23.12 -14.57 -12.52
N GLU A 91 22.62 -13.44 -12.00
CA GLU A 91 23.23 -12.77 -10.86
C GLU A 91 22.89 -13.52 -9.57
N LYS A 92 23.92 -14.02 -8.88
CA LYS A 92 23.79 -14.87 -7.68
C LYS A 92 22.94 -14.23 -6.57
N ASP A 93 23.05 -12.92 -6.39
CA ASP A 93 22.32 -12.19 -5.34
C ASP A 93 20.81 -12.17 -5.61
N TRP A 94 20.39 -12.11 -6.87
CA TRP A 94 18.98 -12.22 -7.26
C TRP A 94 18.42 -13.65 -7.19
N MET A 95 19.28 -14.65 -7.12
CA MET A 95 18.88 -16.06 -6.92
C MET A 95 18.59 -16.37 -5.45
N ASN A 96 18.86 -15.43 -4.53
CA ASN A 96 18.58 -15.59 -3.11
C ASN A 96 17.06 -15.48 -2.85
N PRO A 97 16.38 -16.55 -2.36
CA PRO A 97 14.95 -16.52 -2.06
C PRO A 97 14.54 -15.44 -1.04
N GLN A 98 15.49 -15.02 -0.19
CA GLN A 98 15.23 -13.99 0.81
C GLN A 98 15.41 -12.55 0.30
N GLU A 99 15.88 -12.34 -0.92
CA GLU A 99 16.15 -10.98 -1.43
C GLU A 99 14.88 -10.14 -1.44
N LEU A 100 13.84 -10.54 -2.18
CA LEU A 100 12.58 -9.79 -2.22
C LEU A 100 11.88 -9.72 -0.85
N PRO A 101 11.76 -10.82 -0.07
CA PRO A 101 11.28 -10.75 1.31
C PRO A 101 11.99 -9.74 2.18
N ASN A 102 13.32 -9.63 2.10
CA ASN A 102 14.08 -8.67 2.88
C ASN A 102 13.86 -7.23 2.39
N GLN A 103 13.77 -7.00 1.09
CA GLN A 103 13.40 -5.70 0.53
C GLN A 103 12.03 -5.24 1.08
N ILE A 104 11.02 -6.12 1.11
CA ILE A 104 9.68 -5.81 1.64
C ILE A 104 9.74 -5.50 3.15
N LYS A 105 10.47 -6.29 3.93
CA LYS A 105 10.65 -6.03 5.36
C LYS A 105 11.31 -4.66 5.61
N MET A 106 12.29 -4.30 4.80
CA MET A 106 12.98 -3.01 4.92
C MET A 106 12.06 -1.84 4.58
N LEU A 107 11.33 -1.91 3.47
CA LEU A 107 10.42 -0.82 3.10
C LEU A 107 9.28 -0.63 4.11
N ARG A 108 8.74 -1.72 4.70
CA ARG A 108 7.68 -1.64 5.73
C ARG A 108 8.11 -0.99 7.04
N ARG A 109 9.41 -0.97 7.33
CA ARG A 109 9.98 -0.27 8.49
C ARG A 109 10.16 1.23 8.22
N ASN A 110 9.97 1.66 6.99
CA ASN A 110 10.22 3.01 6.57
C ASN A 110 8.90 3.81 6.53
N PRO A 111 8.73 4.82 7.42
CA PRO A 111 7.42 5.48 7.62
C PRO A 111 6.95 6.30 6.42
N ASN A 112 7.86 6.68 5.52
CA ASN A 112 7.53 7.49 4.34
C ASN A 112 7.35 6.65 3.07
N VAL A 113 7.42 5.31 3.18
CA VAL A 113 7.21 4.40 2.05
C VAL A 113 5.86 3.70 2.20
N HIS A 114 5.04 3.78 1.17
CA HIS A 114 3.62 3.44 1.23
C HIS A 114 3.29 2.09 0.57
N GLY A 115 4.25 1.45 -0.09
CA GLY A 115 4.04 0.15 -0.71
C GLY A 115 5.03 -0.20 -1.80
N SER A 116 4.71 -1.25 -2.53
CA SER A 116 5.54 -1.85 -3.58
C SER A 116 4.82 -1.89 -4.92
N ILE A 117 5.57 -1.72 -5.99
CA ILE A 117 5.12 -1.96 -7.37
C ILE A 117 6.11 -2.93 -8.02
N TYR A 118 5.62 -3.93 -8.73
CA TYR A 118 6.44 -5.00 -9.29
C TYR A 118 6.52 -4.94 -10.80
N PHE A 119 7.72 -4.96 -11.35
CA PHE A 119 7.93 -5.06 -12.78
C PHE A 119 8.47 -6.47 -13.10
N SER A 120 7.63 -7.31 -13.71
CA SER A 120 6.22 -7.14 -14.04
C SER A 120 5.42 -8.36 -13.59
N SER A 121 4.09 -8.33 -13.72
CA SER A 121 3.21 -9.46 -13.37
C SER A 121 3.64 -10.77 -14.05
N LYS A 122 4.01 -10.72 -15.34
CA LYS A 122 4.52 -11.86 -16.10
C LYS A 122 5.69 -12.58 -15.40
N SER A 123 6.52 -11.84 -14.64
CA SER A 123 7.68 -12.44 -13.95
C SER A 123 7.26 -13.31 -12.76
N PHE A 124 6.00 -13.23 -12.31
CA PHE A 124 5.48 -14.10 -11.26
C PHE A 124 4.93 -15.43 -11.77
N ASP A 125 4.66 -15.58 -13.08
CA ASP A 125 4.03 -16.78 -13.65
C ASP A 125 4.85 -18.06 -13.32
N ASN A 126 6.17 -17.94 -13.30
CA ASN A 126 7.08 -19.05 -12.98
C ASN A 126 7.48 -19.12 -11.49
N ASN A 127 6.84 -18.32 -10.63
CA ASN A 127 7.11 -18.25 -9.19
C ASN A 127 8.62 -18.20 -8.84
N PRO A 128 9.41 -17.26 -9.39
CA PRO A 128 10.86 -17.26 -9.22
C PRO A 128 11.21 -17.18 -7.72
N ASN A 129 12.13 -18.03 -7.27
CA ASN A 129 12.56 -18.15 -5.88
C ASN A 129 11.43 -18.36 -4.85
N GLY A 130 10.23 -18.78 -5.27
CA GLY A 130 9.05 -18.88 -4.40
C GLY A 130 8.47 -17.53 -3.96
N TRP A 131 8.80 -16.45 -4.67
CA TRP A 131 8.38 -15.10 -4.27
C TRP A 131 6.88 -14.87 -4.40
N ASN A 132 6.22 -15.44 -5.42
CA ASN A 132 4.78 -15.34 -5.56
C ASN A 132 4.06 -15.95 -4.35
N ASP A 133 4.44 -17.17 -3.95
CA ASP A 133 3.89 -17.83 -2.77
C ASP A 133 4.17 -17.04 -1.49
N SER A 134 5.37 -16.51 -1.36
CA SER A 134 5.78 -15.69 -0.22
C SER A 134 4.95 -14.41 -0.12
N LEU A 135 4.67 -13.74 -1.25
CA LEU A 135 3.81 -12.56 -1.29
C LEU A 135 2.37 -12.91 -0.92
N GLN A 136 1.77 -13.89 -1.55
CA GLN A 136 0.37 -14.26 -1.35
C GLN A 136 0.11 -14.76 0.08
N ASN A 137 0.97 -15.66 0.58
CA ASN A 137 0.71 -16.35 1.83
C ASN A 137 1.24 -15.62 3.07
N THR A 138 2.13 -14.64 2.90
CA THR A 138 2.78 -13.95 4.02
C THR A 138 2.61 -12.44 3.95
N TYR A 139 3.18 -11.79 2.93
CA TYR A 139 3.30 -10.32 2.92
C TYR A 139 2.01 -9.60 2.51
N TYR A 140 1.22 -10.20 1.62
CA TYR A 140 -0.04 -9.64 1.13
C TYR A 140 -1.22 -10.59 1.34
N LYS A 141 -1.12 -11.42 2.37
CA LYS A 141 -2.19 -12.34 2.79
C LYS A 141 -3.49 -11.60 3.10
N TYR A 142 -3.38 -10.42 3.66
CA TYR A 142 -4.52 -9.58 4.02
C TYR A 142 -4.64 -8.39 3.07
N PRO A 143 -5.85 -7.93 2.78
CA PRO A 143 -6.07 -6.73 1.98
C PRO A 143 -5.56 -5.49 2.74
N ALA A 144 -5.26 -4.41 2.01
CA ALA A 144 -4.81 -3.16 2.60
C ALA A 144 -5.60 -1.98 2.04
N LEU A 145 -5.81 -0.98 2.87
CA LEU A 145 -6.34 0.30 2.44
C LEU A 145 -5.29 1.06 1.64
N LEU A 146 -5.74 1.81 0.66
CA LEU A 146 -4.89 2.78 -0.02
C LEU A 146 -4.57 3.94 0.94
N PRO A 147 -3.32 4.41 1.00
CA PRO A 147 -2.97 5.52 1.87
C PRO A 147 -3.71 6.81 1.46
N PRO A 148 -4.17 7.61 2.43
CA PRO A 148 -4.92 8.83 2.15
C PRO A 148 -4.04 9.94 1.58
N MET A 149 -4.55 10.64 0.56
CA MET A 149 -3.88 11.79 -0.05
C MET A 149 -4.24 13.10 0.68
N ARG A 150 -3.79 13.24 1.90
CA ARG A 150 -4.16 14.38 2.80
C ARG A 150 -3.72 15.75 2.30
N TRP A 151 -2.85 15.84 1.31
CA TRP A 151 -2.49 17.11 0.67
C TRP A 151 -3.52 17.59 -0.37
N ILE A 152 -4.41 16.68 -0.82
CA ILE A 152 -5.52 17.03 -1.70
C ILE A 152 -6.72 17.42 -0.82
N ASP A 153 -7.05 16.53 0.14
CA ASP A 153 -8.17 16.73 1.03
C ASP A 153 -7.91 16.00 2.36
N LYS A 154 -8.23 16.66 3.48
CA LYS A 154 -8.10 16.11 4.83
C LYS A 154 -9.43 15.67 5.42
N GLU A 155 -10.53 16.01 4.76
CA GLU A 155 -11.85 15.67 5.26
C GLU A 155 -12.06 14.18 5.28
N LYS A 156 -12.63 13.71 6.38
CA LYS A 156 -13.05 12.34 6.55
C LYS A 156 -14.56 12.25 6.32
N PRO A 157 -15.03 11.20 5.66
CA PRO A 157 -16.46 10.96 5.61
C PRO A 157 -17.00 10.68 7.02
N TRP A 158 -18.27 10.95 7.25
CA TRP A 158 -18.98 10.43 8.40
C TRP A 158 -19.10 8.90 8.28
N PRO A 159 -19.05 8.18 9.42
CA PRO A 159 -19.34 6.74 9.41
C PRO A 159 -20.72 6.46 8.82
N PRO A 160 -20.94 5.31 8.18
CA PRO A 160 -22.24 4.98 7.64
C PRO A 160 -23.26 4.74 8.75
N ILE A 161 -24.53 4.91 8.44
CA ILE A 161 -25.64 4.49 9.29
C ILE A 161 -25.85 2.99 9.08
N VAL A 162 -25.84 2.23 10.17
CA VAL A 162 -26.02 0.77 10.14
C VAL A 162 -27.27 0.40 10.94
N GLU A 163 -28.25 -0.17 10.25
CA GLU A 163 -29.48 -0.71 10.84
C GLU A 163 -29.36 -2.24 10.89
N ARG A 164 -29.59 -2.83 12.07
CA ARG A 164 -29.54 -4.27 12.28
C ARG A 164 -30.96 -4.84 12.31
N THR A 165 -31.21 -5.86 11.51
CA THR A 165 -32.44 -6.65 11.55
C THR A 165 -32.09 -8.12 11.74
N ILE A 166 -32.87 -8.85 12.53
CA ILE A 166 -32.77 -10.30 12.67
C ILE A 166 -33.92 -10.92 11.89
N THR A 167 -33.59 -11.76 10.92
CA THR A 167 -34.58 -12.44 10.07
C THR A 167 -34.55 -13.93 10.38
N ASN A 168 -35.70 -14.50 10.76
CA ASN A 168 -35.90 -15.95 10.97
C ASN A 168 -34.95 -16.59 11.99
N ASP A 169 -34.59 -15.91 13.08
CA ASP A 169 -33.71 -16.37 14.18
C ASP A 169 -32.35 -16.95 13.73
N SER A 170 -32.03 -16.87 12.45
CA SER A 170 -30.86 -17.52 11.85
C SER A 170 -29.99 -16.59 11.03
N ILE A 171 -30.49 -15.42 10.63
CA ILE A 171 -29.78 -14.48 9.77
C ILE A 171 -29.80 -13.09 10.37
N ILE A 172 -28.62 -12.50 10.48
CA ILE A 172 -28.49 -11.07 10.77
C ILE A 172 -28.37 -10.33 9.43
N GLU A 173 -29.20 -9.33 9.23
CA GLU A 173 -29.09 -8.37 8.15
C GLU A 173 -28.60 -7.03 8.71
N LEU A 174 -27.51 -6.52 8.14
CA LEU A 174 -27.01 -5.18 8.41
C LEU A 174 -27.28 -4.33 7.16
N THR A 175 -28.25 -3.43 7.27
CA THR A 175 -28.52 -2.45 6.21
C THR A 175 -27.61 -1.26 6.44
N VAL A 176 -26.74 -0.98 5.48
CA VAL A 176 -25.74 0.08 5.53
C VAL A 176 -26.13 1.18 4.56
N LYS A 177 -26.25 2.40 5.05
CA LYS A 177 -26.61 3.59 4.27
C LYS A 177 -25.57 4.69 4.46
N PRO A 178 -25.31 5.54 3.45
CA PRO A 178 -24.48 6.71 3.65
C PRO A 178 -25.13 7.65 4.68
N ASP A 179 -24.29 8.24 5.53
CA ASP A 179 -24.77 9.28 6.44
C ASP A 179 -25.10 10.54 5.62
N PRO A 180 -26.32 11.15 5.76
CA PRO A 180 -26.74 12.32 4.98
C PRO A 180 -25.91 13.58 5.26
N ARG A 181 -25.10 13.58 6.34
CA ARG A 181 -24.15 14.66 6.64
C ARG A 181 -22.91 14.64 5.75
N ASN A 182 -22.67 13.55 5.02
CA ASN A 182 -21.54 13.48 4.09
C ASN A 182 -21.71 14.49 2.95
N LEU A 183 -20.85 15.50 2.93
CA LEU A 183 -20.71 16.46 1.84
C LEU A 183 -19.70 16.00 0.79
N ILE A 184 -18.97 14.90 1.06
CA ILE A 184 -17.96 14.32 0.18
C ILE A 184 -18.47 13.01 -0.40
N ASP A 185 -18.01 12.71 -1.60
CA ASP A 185 -18.35 11.45 -2.29
C ASP A 185 -17.76 10.24 -1.56
N ILE A 186 -18.60 9.28 -1.20
CA ILE A 186 -18.18 7.98 -0.73
C ILE A 186 -17.72 7.13 -1.93
N LYS A 187 -16.54 6.58 -1.82
CA LYS A 187 -15.96 5.70 -2.85
C LYS A 187 -16.33 4.24 -2.63
N TYR A 188 -16.21 3.78 -1.38
CA TYR A 188 -16.57 2.43 -0.96
C TYR A 188 -16.68 2.36 0.57
N TYR A 189 -17.17 1.22 1.06
CA TYR A 189 -17.17 0.88 2.49
C TYR A 189 -16.18 -0.23 2.78
N VAL A 190 -15.64 -0.22 4.00
CA VAL A 190 -14.81 -1.31 4.54
C VAL A 190 -15.59 -1.99 5.65
N VAL A 191 -15.70 -3.31 5.56
CA VAL A 191 -16.30 -4.14 6.60
C VAL A 191 -15.17 -4.86 7.35
N TYR A 192 -15.01 -4.52 8.62
CA TYR A 192 -14.13 -5.24 9.53
C TYR A 192 -14.95 -6.24 10.34
N GLN A 193 -14.38 -7.42 10.58
CA GLN A 193 -15.00 -8.49 11.34
C GLN A 193 -14.05 -8.94 12.46
N TYR A 194 -14.49 -8.85 13.67
CA TYR A 194 -13.74 -9.23 14.87
C TYR A 194 -14.43 -10.35 15.60
N ALA A 195 -13.68 -11.32 16.15
CA ALA A 195 -14.25 -12.26 17.11
C ALA A 195 -14.74 -11.48 18.34
N ALA A 196 -15.90 -11.82 18.88
CA ALA A 196 -16.51 -11.08 19.99
C ALA A 196 -15.67 -11.03 21.26
N ASN A 197 -14.83 -12.05 21.46
CA ASN A 197 -13.89 -12.17 22.57
C ASN A 197 -12.50 -11.56 22.28
N SER A 198 -12.31 -10.89 21.15
CA SER A 198 -11.03 -10.23 20.88
C SER A 198 -10.86 -9.03 21.84
N GLU A 199 -9.74 -8.99 22.56
CA GLU A 199 -9.40 -7.92 23.51
C GLU A 199 -8.91 -6.63 22.82
N SER A 200 -8.91 -6.58 21.48
CA SER A 200 -8.46 -5.42 20.75
C SER A 200 -9.37 -4.21 21.02
N GLU A 201 -8.86 -3.24 21.75
CA GLU A 201 -9.53 -1.95 21.97
C GLU A 201 -9.40 -1.02 20.77
N THR A 202 -8.49 -1.31 19.84
CA THR A 202 -8.26 -0.52 18.60
C THR A 202 -9.03 -1.12 17.44
N PHE A 203 -10.12 -0.46 17.09
CA PHE A 203 -10.93 -0.82 15.92
C PHE A 203 -10.50 0.00 14.70
N GLY A 204 -10.45 -0.66 13.55
CA GLY A 204 -10.09 -0.03 12.26
C GLY A 204 -8.61 -0.12 11.91
N ASN A 205 -8.31 0.05 10.64
CA ASN A 205 -6.95 0.06 10.05
C ASN A 205 -6.06 -1.18 10.30
N ILE A 206 -6.66 -2.31 10.75
CA ILE A 206 -5.93 -3.56 10.92
C ILE A 206 -6.30 -4.49 9.76
N PRO A 207 -5.37 -4.73 8.80
CA PRO A 207 -5.64 -5.48 7.58
C PRO A 207 -6.23 -6.87 7.80
N GLU A 208 -5.81 -7.56 8.85
CA GLU A 208 -6.26 -8.92 9.18
C GLU A 208 -7.75 -9.01 9.54
N TYR A 209 -8.35 -7.90 9.96
CA TYR A 209 -9.78 -7.83 10.27
C TYR A 209 -10.64 -7.35 9.12
N ILE A 210 -10.06 -6.92 8.00
CA ILE A 210 -10.82 -6.54 6.82
C ILE A 210 -11.46 -7.78 6.20
N SER A 211 -12.77 -7.87 6.33
CA SER A 211 -13.57 -8.95 5.75
C SER A 211 -13.86 -8.69 4.27
N LYS A 212 -14.24 -7.46 3.92
CA LYS A 212 -14.53 -7.09 2.53
C LYS A 212 -14.50 -5.59 2.28
N PHE A 213 -14.28 -5.23 1.01
CA PHE A 213 -14.57 -3.91 0.46
C PHE A 213 -15.88 -3.95 -0.32
N VAL A 214 -16.75 -2.97 -0.12
CA VAL A 214 -18.03 -2.87 -0.80
C VAL A 214 -18.08 -1.62 -1.65
N MET A 215 -17.98 -1.80 -2.97
CA MET A 215 -17.95 -0.73 -3.97
C MET A 215 -19.37 -0.27 -4.37
N LYS A 216 -20.19 0.09 -3.37
CA LYS A 216 -21.58 0.55 -3.52
C LYS A 216 -21.80 1.79 -2.67
N PRO A 217 -21.44 2.98 -3.16
CA PRO A 217 -21.51 4.23 -2.37
C PRO A 217 -22.93 4.56 -1.91
N GLU A 218 -23.97 4.09 -2.63
CA GLU A 218 -25.37 4.25 -2.28
C GLU A 218 -25.83 3.44 -1.05
N GLY A 219 -24.98 2.50 -0.60
CA GLY A 219 -25.27 1.58 0.49
C GLY A 219 -25.48 0.12 0.06
N PHE A 220 -25.59 -0.76 1.02
CA PHE A 220 -25.70 -2.21 0.78
C PHE A 220 -26.37 -2.93 1.96
N VAL A 221 -26.74 -4.20 1.73
CA VAL A 221 -27.17 -5.11 2.79
C VAL A 221 -26.16 -6.22 2.94
N LEU A 222 -25.65 -6.39 4.17
CA LEU A 222 -24.81 -7.52 4.57
C LEU A 222 -25.68 -8.55 5.26
N LYS A 223 -25.69 -9.79 4.75
CA LYS A 223 -26.39 -10.92 5.35
C LYS A 223 -25.36 -11.90 5.90
N GLU A 224 -25.47 -12.20 7.18
CA GLU A 224 -24.60 -13.15 7.86
C GLU A 224 -25.44 -14.20 8.59
N ALA A 225 -25.12 -15.47 8.37
CA ALA A 225 -25.77 -16.55 9.12
C ALA A 225 -25.36 -16.49 10.60
N LEU A 226 -26.31 -16.56 11.51
CA LEU A 226 -26.03 -16.82 12.91
C LEU A 226 -25.54 -18.27 12.99
N SER A 227 -24.22 -18.46 13.10
CA SER A 227 -23.69 -19.80 13.29
C SER A 227 -24.19 -20.38 14.62
N SER A 228 -24.73 -21.57 14.56
CA SER A 228 -25.25 -22.31 15.73
C SER A 228 -24.20 -22.71 16.76
N LYS A 229 -22.96 -22.34 16.56
CA LYS A 229 -21.82 -22.67 17.43
C LYS A 229 -21.05 -21.43 17.83
N ASN A 230 -21.38 -20.88 19.01
CA ASN A 230 -20.53 -20.07 19.88
C ASN A 230 -19.59 -18.99 19.30
N TYR A 231 -19.71 -18.62 18.04
CA TYR A 231 -18.93 -17.54 17.46
C TYR A 231 -19.83 -16.33 17.24
N SER A 232 -19.75 -15.40 18.16
CA SER A 232 -20.27 -14.05 17.95
C SER A 232 -19.19 -13.20 17.31
N TYR A 233 -19.59 -12.40 16.33
CA TYR A 233 -18.71 -11.42 15.68
C TYR A 233 -19.18 -10.00 16.00
N ARG A 234 -18.21 -9.10 16.08
CA ARG A 234 -18.45 -7.66 16.07
C ARG A 234 -18.06 -7.14 14.68
N TYR A 235 -18.87 -6.28 14.13
CA TYR A 235 -18.61 -5.62 12.87
C TYR A 235 -18.35 -4.15 13.09
N LEU A 236 -17.31 -3.62 12.46
CA LEU A 236 -17.11 -2.20 12.26
C LEU A 236 -17.23 -1.94 10.78
N ILE A 237 -18.05 -0.97 10.39
CA ILE A 237 -18.20 -0.57 8.99
C ILE A 237 -17.83 0.88 8.87
N THR A 238 -16.88 1.18 7.99
CA THR A 238 -16.38 2.53 7.76
C THR A 238 -16.68 2.98 6.33
N SER A 239 -16.78 4.28 6.14
CA SER A 239 -16.88 4.93 4.84
C SER A 239 -15.49 5.38 4.39
N VAL A 240 -15.16 5.21 3.11
CA VAL A 240 -13.92 5.70 2.53
C VAL A 240 -14.25 6.70 1.43
N GLY A 241 -13.74 7.91 1.56
CA GLY A 241 -13.93 8.99 0.60
C GLY A 241 -13.02 8.88 -0.63
N LYS A 242 -13.24 9.74 -1.60
CA LYS A 242 -12.56 9.77 -2.90
C LYS A 242 -11.02 9.83 -2.78
N ASN A 243 -10.50 10.52 -1.77
CA ASN A 243 -9.06 10.67 -1.53
C ASN A 243 -8.51 9.66 -0.50
N ASN A 244 -9.22 8.54 -0.30
CA ASN A 244 -8.90 7.43 0.59
C ASN A 244 -8.86 7.79 2.08
N ASN A 245 -9.48 8.89 2.51
CA ASN A 245 -9.70 9.16 3.92
C ASN A 245 -10.82 8.25 4.43
N GLU A 246 -10.56 7.57 5.53
CA GLU A 246 -11.50 6.67 6.21
C GLU A 246 -12.14 7.37 7.40
N SER A 247 -13.44 7.11 7.61
CA SER A 247 -14.26 7.67 8.70
C SER A 247 -13.78 7.27 10.10
#